data_8be4d6ca426e8a80015f00951f551852
#
_entry.id   8be4d6ca426e8a80015f00951f551852
#
_cell.length_a   1.000
_cell.length_b   1.000
_cell.length_c   1.000
_cell.angle_alpha   90.00
_cell.angle_beta   90.00
_cell.angle_gamma   90.00
#
_symmetry.space_group_name_H-M   'P 1'
#
loop_
_entity.id
_entity.type
_entity.pdbx_description
1 polymer ?
#
loop_
_entity_poly.entity_id
_entity_poly.type
_entity_poly.pdbx_seq_one_letter_code
_entity_poly.pdbx_strand_id
1 'polypeptide(L)'
;GETTCDGKKKMYEMLAEFKPVHVIELPNCQTEAGIGLYRQELIRFKEVLEKKFGTVITEDAIRCQIHNRNQILAALNRLQYVMALDPAPALGLDIVNIVYGTGFKMKIDTLAEEVNAITDKIEAEYAQGRNIGKRARILVTGSPSGGAALKVVRAIEDNGGVVVCFENCSGMKPLDPIDEDNPDVYDALARKYLNIGCSCMSPNPRRMELLDRLIDDFHVDGVVDLVLQACHTYNVETSLVRRLVKEKKG
;
A
#
# COMPACT_ATOMS: atom_id res chain seq x y z
N GLY A 1 -7.97 -12.27 9.67
CA GLY A 1 -6.54 -12.04 9.52
C GLY A 1 -5.95 -12.83 8.38
N GLU A 2 -4.72 -12.52 7.96
CA GLU A 2 -4.00 -13.23 6.92
C GLU A 2 -2.66 -13.77 7.46
N THR A 3 -2.24 -14.95 6.99
CA THR A 3 -1.02 -15.62 7.45
C THR A 3 0.25 -15.01 6.83
N THR A 4 0.47 -13.71 7.02
CA THR A 4 1.60 -12.99 6.42
C THR A 4 2.97 -13.40 7.00
N CYS A 5 3.08 -13.58 8.32
CA CYS A 5 4.31 -14.03 8.97
C CYS A 5 3.99 -14.80 10.26
N ASP A 6 4.96 -15.49 10.82
CA ASP A 6 4.77 -16.34 11.99
C ASP A 6 4.29 -15.56 13.23
N GLY A 7 4.78 -14.34 13.43
CA GLY A 7 4.31 -13.48 14.50
C GLY A 7 2.81 -13.15 14.38
N LYS A 8 2.33 -12.90 13.15
CA LYS A 8 0.90 -12.66 12.89
C LYS A 8 0.06 -13.92 13.14
N LYS A 9 0.51 -15.09 12.68
CA LYS A 9 -0.19 -16.36 12.93
C LYS A 9 -0.38 -16.59 14.44
N LYS A 10 0.68 -16.43 15.22
CA LYS A 10 0.59 -16.58 16.68
C LYS A 10 -0.28 -15.51 17.34
N MET A 11 -0.25 -14.28 16.86
CA MET A 11 -1.13 -13.22 17.35
C MET A 11 -2.62 -13.58 17.14
N TYR A 12 -2.99 -14.13 15.97
CA TYR A 12 -4.39 -14.51 15.70
C TYR A 12 -4.83 -15.69 16.57
N GLU A 13 -3.95 -16.65 16.84
CA GLU A 13 -4.21 -17.75 17.78
C GLU A 13 -4.57 -17.21 19.17
N MET A 14 -3.77 -16.28 19.69
CA MET A 14 -4.03 -15.64 20.99
C MET A 14 -5.31 -14.78 20.98
N LEU A 15 -5.56 -14.03 19.92
CA LEU A 15 -6.79 -13.22 19.79
C LEU A 15 -8.04 -14.06 19.71
N ALA A 16 -7.96 -15.28 19.18
CA ALA A 16 -9.10 -16.20 19.09
C ALA A 16 -9.64 -16.65 20.46
N GLU A 17 -8.83 -16.54 21.53
CA GLU A 17 -9.28 -16.78 22.90
C GLU A 17 -10.30 -15.74 23.38
N PHE A 18 -10.26 -14.51 22.82
CA PHE A 18 -11.13 -13.41 23.24
C PHE A 18 -12.32 -13.19 22.30
N LYS A 19 -12.12 -13.39 21.01
CA LYS A 19 -13.15 -13.19 19.97
C LYS A 19 -12.92 -14.16 18.81
N PRO A 20 -13.99 -14.60 18.12
CA PRO A 20 -13.84 -15.42 16.92
C PRO A 20 -12.96 -14.71 15.88
N VAL A 21 -11.90 -15.37 15.46
CA VAL A 21 -10.99 -14.90 14.42
C VAL A 21 -11.10 -15.83 13.22
N HIS A 22 -11.41 -15.28 12.05
CA HIS A 22 -11.25 -15.98 10.77
C HIS A 22 -9.87 -15.68 10.20
N VAL A 23 -9.15 -16.72 9.84
CA VAL A 23 -7.80 -16.62 9.26
C VAL A 23 -7.85 -17.08 7.82
N ILE A 24 -7.37 -16.22 6.92
CA ILE A 24 -7.18 -16.48 5.49
C ILE A 24 -5.75 -16.98 5.31
N GLU A 25 -5.58 -18.15 4.71
CA GLU A 25 -4.27 -18.66 4.35
C GLU A 25 -3.70 -17.86 3.18
N LEU A 26 -2.60 -17.14 3.43
CA LEU A 26 -1.91 -16.38 2.39
C LEU A 26 -0.78 -17.23 1.81
N PRO A 27 -0.84 -17.65 0.54
CA PRO A 27 0.30 -18.25 -0.14
C PRO A 27 1.44 -17.22 -0.22
N ASN A 28 2.59 -17.53 0.33
CA ASN A 28 3.74 -16.62 0.31
C ASN A 28 4.52 -16.69 -1.02
N CYS A 29 3.82 -16.86 -2.13
CA CYS A 29 4.39 -16.95 -3.48
C CYS A 29 3.42 -16.38 -4.53
N GLN A 30 3.98 -15.83 -5.61
CA GLN A 30 3.24 -15.20 -6.71
C GLN A 30 3.16 -16.15 -7.92
N THR A 31 2.89 -17.43 -7.68
CA THR A 31 2.73 -18.46 -8.72
C THR A 31 1.26 -18.70 -9.03
N GLU A 32 0.94 -19.28 -10.20
CA GLU A 32 -0.43 -19.64 -10.55
C GLU A 32 -1.06 -20.61 -9.53
N ALA A 33 -0.28 -21.52 -8.97
CA ALA A 33 -0.74 -22.40 -7.88
C ALA A 33 -1.10 -21.60 -6.62
N GLY A 34 -0.28 -20.61 -6.26
CA GLY A 34 -0.56 -19.69 -5.14
C GLY A 34 -1.83 -18.86 -5.39
N ILE A 35 -2.01 -18.34 -6.60
CA ILE A 35 -3.22 -17.61 -6.99
C ILE A 35 -4.45 -18.49 -6.84
N GLY A 36 -4.40 -19.75 -7.33
CA GLY A 36 -5.49 -20.71 -7.20
C GLY A 36 -5.85 -21.01 -5.73
N LEU A 37 -4.86 -21.17 -4.86
CA LEU A 37 -5.09 -21.37 -3.42
C LEU A 37 -5.72 -20.14 -2.78
N TYR A 38 -5.21 -18.95 -3.06
CA TYR A 38 -5.75 -17.72 -2.47
C TYR A 38 -7.16 -17.41 -2.98
N ARG A 39 -7.45 -17.72 -4.25
CA ARG A 39 -8.80 -17.66 -4.81
C ARG A 39 -9.79 -18.51 -4.00
N GLN A 40 -9.41 -19.75 -3.64
CA GLN A 40 -10.26 -20.62 -2.82
C GLN A 40 -10.46 -20.05 -1.41
N GLU A 41 -9.43 -19.45 -0.82
CA GLU A 41 -9.53 -18.80 0.48
C GLU A 41 -10.50 -17.60 0.47
N LEU A 42 -10.52 -16.82 -0.61
CA LEU A 42 -11.48 -15.72 -0.77
C LEU A 42 -12.93 -16.23 -0.87
N ILE A 43 -13.16 -17.33 -1.60
CA ILE A 43 -14.48 -17.99 -1.68
C ILE A 43 -14.88 -18.51 -0.30
N ARG A 44 -14.00 -19.21 0.40
CA ARG A 44 -14.24 -19.69 1.77
C ARG A 44 -14.54 -18.51 2.73
N PHE A 45 -13.86 -17.41 2.60
CA PHE A 45 -14.11 -16.22 3.41
C PHE A 45 -15.50 -15.63 3.14
N LYS A 46 -15.91 -15.54 1.89
CA LYS A 46 -17.29 -15.15 1.50
C LYS A 46 -18.32 -16.03 2.21
N GLU A 47 -18.19 -17.37 2.11
CA GLU A 47 -19.14 -18.33 2.71
C GLU A 47 -19.24 -18.15 4.25
N VAL A 48 -18.11 -17.91 4.90
CA VAL A 48 -18.06 -17.63 6.34
C VAL A 48 -18.81 -16.36 6.69
N LEU A 49 -18.67 -15.29 5.89
CA LEU A 49 -19.38 -14.02 6.08
C LEU A 49 -20.89 -14.20 5.87
N GLU A 50 -21.30 -14.88 4.81
CA GLU A 50 -22.71 -15.15 4.51
C GLU A 50 -23.39 -15.93 5.65
N LYS A 51 -22.73 -16.99 6.11
CA LYS A 51 -23.23 -17.81 7.22
C LYS A 51 -23.32 -17.02 8.53
N LYS A 52 -22.30 -16.20 8.82
CA LYS A 52 -22.21 -15.47 10.08
C LYS A 52 -23.18 -14.31 10.16
N PHE A 53 -23.43 -13.62 9.07
CA PHE A 53 -24.25 -12.40 9.02
C PHE A 53 -25.64 -12.62 8.41
N GLY A 54 -25.96 -13.82 7.92
CA GLY A 54 -27.24 -14.13 7.30
C GLY A 54 -27.49 -13.32 6.01
N THR A 55 -26.44 -13.03 5.27
CA THR A 55 -26.48 -12.23 4.03
C THR A 55 -26.07 -13.06 2.82
N VAL A 56 -26.36 -12.56 1.63
CA VAL A 56 -25.89 -13.14 0.36
C VAL A 56 -24.96 -12.13 -0.30
N ILE A 57 -23.76 -12.58 -0.65
CA ILE A 57 -22.76 -11.78 -1.35
C ILE A 57 -22.73 -12.26 -2.82
N THR A 58 -23.32 -11.50 -3.72
CA THR A 58 -23.36 -11.82 -5.15
C THR A 58 -22.10 -11.37 -5.86
N GLU A 59 -21.77 -11.98 -7.00
CA GLU A 59 -20.67 -11.54 -7.85
C GLU A 59 -20.88 -10.12 -8.37
N ASP A 60 -22.10 -9.73 -8.73
CA ASP A 60 -22.42 -8.36 -9.16
C ASP A 60 -22.10 -7.33 -8.05
N ALA A 61 -22.41 -7.65 -6.79
CA ALA A 61 -22.07 -6.80 -5.66
C ALA A 61 -20.54 -6.68 -5.50
N ILE A 62 -19.80 -7.78 -5.70
CA ILE A 62 -18.33 -7.77 -5.68
C ILE A 62 -17.78 -6.91 -6.83
N ARG A 63 -18.28 -7.06 -8.06
CA ARG A 63 -17.88 -6.24 -9.22
C ARG A 63 -18.14 -4.74 -8.98
N CYS A 64 -19.30 -4.40 -8.45
CA CYS A 64 -19.59 -3.02 -8.07
C CYS A 64 -18.56 -2.46 -7.08
N GLN A 65 -18.20 -3.25 -6.06
CA GLN A 65 -17.18 -2.83 -5.08
C GLN A 65 -15.76 -2.81 -5.66
N ILE A 66 -15.43 -3.67 -6.60
CA ILE A 66 -14.15 -3.61 -7.35
C ILE A 66 -14.06 -2.29 -8.12
N HIS A 67 -15.10 -1.91 -8.86
CA HIS A 67 -15.16 -0.64 -9.58
C HIS A 67 -14.96 0.56 -8.64
N ASN A 68 -15.75 0.64 -7.56
CA ASN A 68 -15.62 1.71 -6.57
C ASN A 68 -14.21 1.74 -5.96
N ARG A 69 -13.65 0.58 -5.67
CA ARG A 69 -12.29 0.48 -5.13
C ARG A 69 -11.24 0.99 -6.10
N ASN A 70 -11.36 0.66 -7.38
CA ASN A 70 -10.43 1.12 -8.42
C ASN A 70 -10.47 2.64 -8.59
N GLN A 71 -11.64 3.26 -8.48
CA GLN A 71 -11.75 4.74 -8.47
C GLN A 71 -10.98 5.35 -7.29
N ILE A 72 -11.10 4.75 -6.09
CA ILE A 72 -10.36 5.20 -4.91
C ILE A 72 -8.85 4.99 -5.11
N LEU A 73 -8.43 3.84 -5.64
CA LEU A 73 -7.01 3.56 -5.91
C LEU A 73 -6.43 4.55 -6.91
N ALA A 74 -7.16 4.88 -7.97
CA ALA A 74 -6.77 5.88 -8.96
C ALA A 74 -6.63 7.28 -8.34
N ALA A 75 -7.58 7.70 -7.51
CA ALA A 75 -7.53 8.99 -6.81
C ALA A 75 -6.33 9.07 -5.85
N LEU A 76 -6.08 8.01 -5.07
CA LEU A 76 -4.93 7.92 -4.17
C LEU A 76 -3.59 7.91 -4.93
N ASN A 77 -3.55 7.23 -6.06
CA ASN A 77 -2.36 7.23 -6.93
C ASN A 77 -2.07 8.64 -7.44
N ARG A 78 -3.09 9.33 -7.99
CA ARG A 78 -2.97 10.72 -8.43
C ARG A 78 -2.48 11.64 -7.31
N LEU A 79 -3.07 11.54 -6.11
CA LEU A 79 -2.64 12.33 -4.95
C LEU A 79 -1.17 12.11 -4.60
N GLN A 80 -0.69 10.87 -4.66
CA GLN A 80 0.71 10.62 -4.35
C GLN A 80 1.64 11.09 -5.47
N TYR A 81 1.23 10.97 -6.74
CA TYR A 81 2.04 11.43 -7.88
C TYR A 81 2.19 12.95 -7.98
N VAL A 82 1.38 13.79 -7.29
CA VAL A 82 1.67 15.24 -7.24
C VAL A 82 3.04 15.52 -6.60
N MET A 83 3.54 14.62 -5.76
CA MET A 83 4.85 14.73 -5.13
C MET A 83 6.03 14.46 -6.09
N ALA A 84 5.76 13.99 -7.31
CA ALA A 84 6.76 13.89 -8.37
C ALA A 84 7.15 15.27 -8.94
N LEU A 85 6.32 16.31 -8.75
CA LEU A 85 6.65 17.69 -9.11
C LEU A 85 7.91 18.17 -8.35
N ASP A 86 8.74 18.97 -9.02
CA ASP A 86 9.96 19.54 -8.43
C ASP A 86 9.99 21.07 -8.64
N PRO A 87 10.02 21.87 -7.55
CA PRO A 87 9.96 21.50 -6.14
C PRO A 87 8.66 20.80 -5.73
N ALA A 88 8.68 19.97 -4.69
CA ALA A 88 7.48 19.29 -4.22
C ALA A 88 6.40 20.29 -3.75
N PRO A 89 5.09 20.04 -4.02
CA PRO A 89 4.01 20.95 -3.69
C PRO A 89 3.66 21.00 -2.20
N ALA A 90 3.95 19.91 -1.45
CA ALA A 90 3.58 19.76 -0.06
C ALA A 90 4.63 18.95 0.71
N LEU A 91 4.50 18.85 2.03
CA LEU A 91 5.26 17.94 2.85
C LEU A 91 4.73 16.51 2.70
N GLY A 92 5.62 15.53 2.68
CA GLY A 92 5.24 14.11 2.65
C GLY A 92 4.46 13.70 3.90
N LEU A 93 4.71 14.36 5.04
CA LEU A 93 3.92 14.15 6.25
C LEU A 93 2.45 14.46 6.06
N ASP A 94 2.10 15.52 5.32
CA ASP A 94 0.71 15.87 5.03
C ASP A 94 0.07 14.84 4.11
N ILE A 95 0.77 14.45 3.05
CA ILE A 95 0.30 13.44 2.10
C ILE A 95 0.07 12.09 2.78
N VAL A 96 1.01 11.60 3.58
CA VAL A 96 0.84 10.32 4.26
C VAL A 96 -0.28 10.35 5.30
N ASN A 97 -0.51 11.47 5.97
CA ASN A 97 -1.63 11.63 6.89
C ASN A 97 -2.98 11.57 6.16
N ILE A 98 -3.10 12.18 4.98
CA ILE A 98 -4.30 12.10 4.15
C ILE A 98 -4.53 10.63 3.74
N VAL A 99 -3.53 10.00 3.13
CA VAL A 99 -3.61 8.59 2.68
C VAL A 99 -3.95 7.65 3.83
N TYR A 100 -3.26 7.79 4.97
CA TYR A 100 -3.53 6.98 6.16
C TYR A 100 -4.94 7.23 6.71
N GLY A 101 -5.39 8.47 6.72
CA GLY A 101 -6.73 8.87 7.17
C GLY A 101 -7.87 8.24 6.35
N THR A 102 -7.65 7.99 5.05
CA THR A 102 -8.67 7.34 4.19
C THR A 102 -8.99 5.92 4.66
N GLY A 103 -8.04 5.21 5.27
CA GLY A 103 -8.24 3.87 5.81
C GLY A 103 -9.22 3.78 7.00
N PHE A 104 -9.57 4.92 7.60
CA PHE A 104 -10.52 5.00 8.72
C PHE A 104 -11.90 5.53 8.31
N LYS A 105 -12.11 5.85 7.03
CA LYS A 105 -13.41 6.28 6.51
C LYS A 105 -14.38 5.10 6.44
N MET A 106 -15.51 5.22 7.13
CA MET A 106 -16.57 4.20 7.12
C MET A 106 -17.45 4.31 5.87
N LYS A 107 -17.65 5.54 5.35
CA LYS A 107 -18.32 5.80 4.09
C LYS A 107 -17.26 5.99 3.01
N ILE A 108 -17.28 5.16 2.00
CA ILE A 108 -16.29 5.17 0.92
C ILE A 108 -16.87 5.66 -0.41
N ASP A 109 -18.19 5.87 -0.47
CA ASP A 109 -18.88 6.21 -1.72
C ASP A 109 -18.41 7.54 -2.34
N THR A 110 -18.02 8.51 -1.50
CA THR A 110 -17.52 9.82 -1.92
C THR A 110 -15.99 9.95 -1.80
N LEU A 111 -15.32 8.89 -1.36
CA LEU A 111 -13.90 8.99 -1.00
C LEU A 111 -13.00 9.34 -2.19
N ALA A 112 -13.26 8.79 -3.36
CA ALA A 112 -12.50 9.13 -4.57
C ALA A 112 -12.66 10.61 -4.93
N GLU A 113 -13.87 11.15 -4.84
CA GLU A 113 -14.16 12.57 -5.10
C GLU A 113 -13.47 13.48 -4.07
N GLU A 114 -13.54 13.11 -2.78
CA GLU A 114 -12.88 13.86 -1.70
C GLU A 114 -11.35 13.91 -1.90
N VAL A 115 -10.73 12.80 -2.26
CA VAL A 115 -9.29 12.73 -2.53
C VAL A 115 -8.92 13.54 -3.78
N ASN A 116 -9.71 13.44 -4.85
CA ASN A 116 -9.50 14.23 -6.06
C ASN A 116 -9.63 15.73 -5.80
N ALA A 117 -10.61 16.16 -5.01
CA ALA A 117 -10.76 17.58 -4.65
C ALA A 117 -9.54 18.14 -3.88
N ILE A 118 -8.92 17.30 -3.01
CA ILE A 118 -7.68 17.68 -2.34
C ILE A 118 -6.55 17.80 -3.35
N THR A 119 -6.45 16.84 -4.28
CA THR A 119 -5.42 16.83 -5.33
C THR A 119 -5.55 18.05 -6.24
N ASP A 120 -6.77 18.35 -6.71
CA ASP A 120 -7.06 19.54 -7.54
C ASP A 120 -6.64 20.84 -6.86
N LYS A 121 -6.87 20.93 -5.54
CA LYS A 121 -6.43 22.10 -4.75
C LYS A 121 -4.91 22.20 -4.71
N ILE A 122 -4.20 21.10 -4.46
CA ILE A 122 -2.73 21.09 -4.43
C ILE A 122 -2.16 21.50 -5.79
N GLU A 123 -2.69 20.95 -6.88
CA GLU A 123 -2.26 21.27 -8.25
C GLU A 123 -2.54 22.72 -8.61
N ALA A 124 -3.72 23.26 -8.25
CA ALA A 124 -4.08 24.66 -8.48
C ALA A 124 -3.17 25.62 -7.70
N GLU A 125 -2.85 25.32 -6.45
CA GLU A 125 -1.93 26.09 -5.63
C GLU A 125 -0.49 26.02 -6.18
N TYR A 126 -0.07 24.86 -6.65
CA TYR A 126 1.24 24.70 -7.29
C TYR A 126 1.36 25.52 -8.58
N ALA A 127 0.31 25.55 -9.42
CA ALA A 127 0.25 26.36 -10.63
C ALA A 127 0.36 27.88 -10.34
N GLN A 128 -0.01 28.31 -9.13
CA GLN A 128 0.17 29.68 -8.65
C GLN A 128 1.56 29.94 -8.03
N GLY A 129 2.50 28.97 -8.15
CA GLY A 129 3.86 29.06 -7.62
C GLY A 129 4.01 28.62 -6.17
N ARG A 130 2.96 28.08 -5.53
CA ARG A 130 3.04 27.61 -4.15
C ARG A 130 3.71 26.22 -4.10
N ASN A 131 4.85 26.14 -3.46
CA ASN A 131 5.60 24.91 -3.23
C ASN A 131 6.49 25.06 -1.98
N ILE A 132 7.14 23.99 -1.55
CA ILE A 132 7.97 23.98 -0.32
C ILE A 132 9.44 24.33 -0.56
N GLY A 133 9.81 24.76 -1.78
CA GLY A 133 11.18 25.04 -2.18
C GLY A 133 12.00 23.75 -2.44
N LYS A 134 13.24 23.95 -2.90
CA LYS A 134 14.13 22.84 -3.23
C LYS A 134 14.63 22.15 -1.96
N ARG A 135 14.45 20.84 -1.88
CA ARG A 135 14.88 19.98 -0.75
C ARG A 135 15.41 18.65 -1.28
N ALA A 136 16.18 17.95 -0.47
CA ALA A 136 16.58 16.58 -0.77
C ALA A 136 15.33 15.68 -0.82
N ARG A 137 15.13 14.96 -1.93
CA ARG A 137 13.94 14.14 -2.24
C ARG A 137 14.12 12.73 -1.70
N ILE A 138 13.34 12.35 -0.71
CA ILE A 138 13.51 11.10 0.01
C ILE A 138 12.34 10.16 -0.27
N LEU A 139 12.66 8.91 -0.59
CA LEU A 139 11.70 7.81 -0.63
C LEU A 139 11.79 7.01 0.68
N VAL A 140 10.64 6.75 1.30
CA VAL A 140 10.55 5.88 2.49
C VAL A 140 9.96 4.54 2.08
N THR A 141 10.72 3.47 2.28
CA THR A 141 10.32 2.07 2.02
C THR A 141 10.26 1.28 3.33
N GLY A 142 9.86 0.02 3.26
CA GLY A 142 9.86 -0.92 4.39
C GLY A 142 8.50 -1.11 5.05
N SER A 143 8.47 -1.07 6.37
CA SER A 143 7.26 -1.29 7.15
C SER A 143 6.22 -0.19 6.95
N PRO A 144 4.90 -0.45 7.17
CA PRO A 144 3.87 0.57 7.07
C PRO A 144 4.18 1.81 7.90
N SER A 145 4.02 3.00 7.31
CA SER A 145 4.23 4.29 7.97
C SER A 145 2.91 4.81 8.52
N GLY A 146 2.80 4.86 9.84
CA GLY A 146 1.64 5.40 10.55
C GLY A 146 1.94 5.54 12.03
N GLY A 147 1.16 6.32 12.77
CA GLY A 147 1.33 6.51 14.21
C GLY A 147 2.77 6.93 14.58
N ALA A 148 3.42 6.15 15.45
CA ALA A 148 4.77 6.44 15.93
C ALA A 148 5.87 6.43 14.84
N ALA A 149 5.66 5.73 13.72
CA ALA A 149 6.64 5.70 12.62
C ALA A 149 6.76 7.04 11.89
N LEU A 150 5.74 7.91 11.97
CA LEU A 150 5.76 9.26 11.37
C LEU A 150 6.83 10.17 11.97
N LYS A 151 7.40 9.83 13.14
CA LYS A 151 8.56 10.56 13.68
C LYS A 151 9.77 10.56 12.74
N VAL A 152 9.94 9.49 11.94
CA VAL A 152 11.02 9.39 10.94
C VAL A 152 10.79 10.39 9.82
N VAL A 153 9.54 10.48 9.31
CA VAL A 153 9.14 11.45 8.28
C VAL A 153 9.40 12.88 8.78
N ARG A 154 8.95 13.20 9.99
CA ARG A 154 9.19 14.51 10.61
C ARG A 154 10.70 14.82 10.71
N ALA A 155 11.50 13.85 11.19
CA ALA A 155 12.94 14.05 11.31
C ALA A 155 13.60 14.34 9.95
N ILE A 156 13.16 13.70 8.87
CA ILE A 156 13.65 14.00 7.52
C ILE A 156 13.28 15.42 7.12
N GLU A 157 12.03 15.82 7.31
CA GLU A 157 11.50 17.10 6.83
C GLU A 157 11.98 18.29 7.67
N ASP A 158 12.15 18.12 8.97
CA ASP A 158 12.72 19.13 9.88
C ASP A 158 14.22 19.39 9.60
N ASN A 159 14.91 18.44 8.95
CA ASN A 159 16.34 18.54 8.64
C ASN A 159 16.63 18.79 7.14
N GLY A 160 15.67 19.39 6.40
CA GLY A 160 15.90 19.89 5.05
C GLY A 160 15.62 18.88 3.94
N GLY A 161 15.12 17.69 4.24
CA GLY A 161 14.58 16.75 3.25
C GLY A 161 13.10 17.00 2.99
N VAL A 162 12.54 16.26 2.04
CA VAL A 162 11.11 16.07 1.82
C VAL A 162 10.84 14.62 1.45
N VAL A 163 9.88 13.99 2.09
CA VAL A 163 9.47 12.65 1.70
C VAL A 163 8.51 12.74 0.52
N VAL A 164 9.01 12.44 -0.66
CA VAL A 164 8.25 12.53 -1.92
C VAL A 164 7.50 11.25 -2.26
N CYS A 165 7.90 10.12 -1.68
CA CYS A 165 7.28 8.83 -1.99
C CYS A 165 7.35 7.87 -0.79
N PHE A 166 6.25 7.14 -0.60
CA PHE A 166 6.16 6.02 0.34
C PHE A 166 5.94 4.72 -0.46
N GLU A 167 6.93 3.83 -0.52
CA GLU A 167 6.78 2.53 -1.21
C GLU A 167 5.95 1.55 -0.40
N ASN A 168 5.82 1.68 0.89
CA ASN A 168 5.17 0.74 1.81
C ASN A 168 3.63 0.68 1.68
N CYS A 169 2.98 -0.10 2.56
CA CYS A 169 1.51 -0.28 2.56
C CYS A 169 0.71 1.01 2.84
N SER A 170 1.34 2.04 3.39
CA SER A 170 0.74 3.37 3.58
C SER A 170 0.93 4.29 2.36
N GLY A 171 1.48 3.78 1.27
CA GLY A 171 1.81 4.54 0.08
C GLY A 171 1.49 3.80 -1.21
N MET A 172 2.46 3.71 -2.11
CA MET A 172 2.30 3.26 -3.49
C MET A 172 2.07 1.75 -3.66
N LYS A 173 2.55 0.93 -2.73
CA LYS A 173 2.51 -0.53 -2.84
C LYS A 173 1.14 -1.15 -3.15
N PRO A 174 0.02 -0.72 -2.54
CA PRO A 174 -1.29 -1.32 -2.78
C PRO A 174 -2.09 -0.68 -3.92
N LEU A 175 -1.54 0.26 -4.70
CA LEU A 175 -2.35 1.13 -5.56
C LEU A 175 -2.63 0.60 -6.98
N ASP A 176 -2.03 -0.53 -7.39
CA ASP A 176 -2.40 -1.14 -8.66
C ASP A 176 -3.90 -1.48 -8.70
N PRO A 177 -4.61 -1.31 -9.82
CA PRO A 177 -6.02 -1.62 -9.92
C PRO A 177 -6.29 -3.13 -9.87
N ILE A 178 -7.54 -3.49 -9.58
CA ILE A 178 -8.09 -4.83 -9.75
C ILE A 178 -8.58 -4.92 -11.19
N ASP A 179 -8.31 -6.03 -11.86
CA ASP A 179 -8.79 -6.28 -13.24
C ASP A 179 -10.32 -6.44 -13.27
N GLU A 180 -11.02 -5.43 -13.79
CA GLU A 180 -12.48 -5.41 -13.90
C GLU A 180 -13.01 -6.31 -15.05
N ASP A 181 -12.18 -6.59 -16.05
CA ASP A 181 -12.53 -7.38 -17.22
C ASP A 181 -12.37 -8.89 -16.98
N ASN A 182 -11.74 -9.28 -15.87
CA ASN A 182 -11.58 -10.69 -15.52
C ASN A 182 -12.98 -11.33 -15.30
N PRO A 183 -13.32 -12.41 -16.03
CA PRO A 183 -14.61 -13.08 -15.85
C PRO A 183 -14.79 -13.70 -14.46
N ASP A 184 -13.71 -14.00 -13.75
CA ASP A 184 -13.69 -14.55 -12.39
C ASP A 184 -13.25 -13.49 -11.38
N VAL A 185 -14.19 -12.94 -10.62
CA VAL A 185 -13.93 -11.88 -9.62
C VAL A 185 -12.98 -12.33 -8.52
N TYR A 186 -12.98 -13.61 -8.16
CA TYR A 186 -12.10 -14.13 -7.12
C TYR A 186 -10.67 -14.31 -7.64
N ASP A 187 -10.51 -14.69 -8.90
CA ASP A 187 -9.20 -14.72 -9.56
C ASP A 187 -8.63 -13.29 -9.68
N ALA A 188 -9.45 -12.32 -10.11
CA ALA A 188 -9.04 -10.92 -10.17
C ALA A 188 -8.55 -10.40 -8.82
N LEU A 189 -9.29 -10.65 -7.75
CA LEU A 189 -8.91 -10.28 -6.39
C LEU A 189 -7.64 -11.01 -5.94
N ALA A 190 -7.54 -12.32 -6.20
CA ALA A 190 -6.38 -13.11 -5.82
C ALA A 190 -5.11 -12.61 -6.52
N ARG A 191 -5.16 -12.35 -7.82
CA ARG A 191 -4.03 -11.79 -8.59
C ARG A 191 -3.62 -10.43 -8.05
N LYS A 192 -4.58 -9.54 -7.82
CA LYS A 192 -4.32 -8.20 -7.27
C LYS A 192 -3.59 -8.28 -5.93
N TYR A 193 -4.12 -9.03 -4.97
CA TYR A 193 -3.60 -9.01 -3.60
C TYR A 193 -2.31 -9.82 -3.43
N LEU A 194 -2.12 -10.93 -4.17
CA LEU A 194 -0.85 -11.65 -4.16
C LEU A 194 0.28 -10.91 -4.88
N ASN A 195 -0.04 -10.03 -5.83
CA ASN A 195 0.97 -9.21 -6.51
C ASN A 195 1.47 -8.02 -5.67
N ILE A 196 0.89 -7.76 -4.50
CA ILE A 196 1.44 -6.78 -3.58
C ILE A 196 2.81 -7.26 -3.09
N GLY A 197 3.86 -6.47 -3.39
CA GLY A 197 5.24 -6.78 -3.03
C GLY A 197 5.51 -6.69 -1.51
N CYS A 198 4.76 -7.45 -0.71
CA CYS A 198 5.01 -7.56 0.72
C CYS A 198 6.27 -8.42 0.98
N SER A 199 7.05 -8.07 1.98
CA SER A 199 8.25 -8.84 2.36
C SER A 199 7.99 -10.28 2.82
N CYS A 200 6.72 -10.68 3.00
CA CYS A 200 6.36 -12.07 3.25
C CYS A 200 6.34 -12.95 1.97
N MET A 201 6.39 -12.33 0.78
CA MET A 201 6.49 -13.06 -0.49
C MET A 201 7.91 -13.58 -0.73
N SER A 202 8.04 -14.78 -1.27
CA SER A 202 9.34 -15.39 -1.55
C SER A 202 9.28 -16.27 -2.81
N PRO A 203 10.01 -15.88 -3.89
CA PRO A 203 10.75 -14.62 -4.05
C PRO A 203 9.84 -13.39 -4.15
N ASN A 204 10.40 -12.17 -3.99
CA ASN A 204 9.66 -10.92 -4.03
C ASN A 204 10.18 -9.93 -5.09
N PRO A 205 10.18 -10.29 -6.39
CA PRO A 205 10.67 -9.40 -7.45
C PRO A 205 9.80 -8.14 -7.56
N ARG A 206 8.49 -8.24 -7.35
CA ARG A 206 7.54 -7.12 -7.48
C ARG A 206 7.88 -5.91 -6.61
N ARG A 207 8.40 -6.14 -5.41
CA ARG A 207 8.83 -5.03 -4.56
C ARG A 207 10.03 -4.31 -5.14
N MET A 208 10.99 -5.04 -5.68
CA MET A 208 12.19 -4.45 -6.28
C MET A 208 11.85 -3.70 -7.57
N GLU A 209 11.01 -4.26 -8.42
CA GLU A 209 10.49 -3.62 -9.63
C GLU A 209 9.75 -2.31 -9.31
N LEU A 210 8.88 -2.33 -8.31
CA LEU A 210 8.16 -1.14 -7.85
C LEU A 210 9.12 -0.08 -7.32
N LEU A 211 10.04 -0.47 -6.44
CA LEU A 211 11.00 0.45 -5.84
C LEU A 211 11.90 1.10 -6.88
N ASP A 212 12.37 0.31 -7.86
CA ASP A 212 13.18 0.77 -8.99
C ASP A 212 12.46 1.87 -9.78
N ARG A 213 11.20 1.63 -10.16
CA ARG A 213 10.36 2.59 -10.87
C ARG A 213 10.13 3.86 -10.05
N LEU A 214 9.77 3.72 -8.77
CA LEU A 214 9.46 4.87 -7.90
C LEU A 214 10.66 5.78 -7.66
N ILE A 215 11.88 5.23 -7.61
CA ILE A 215 13.10 6.03 -7.52
C ILE A 215 13.23 6.98 -8.72
N ASP A 216 12.90 6.52 -9.92
CA ASP A 216 12.94 7.34 -11.13
C ASP A 216 11.76 8.30 -11.21
N ASP A 217 10.53 7.80 -11.05
CA ASP A 217 9.30 8.59 -11.19
C ASP A 217 9.29 9.81 -10.24
N PHE A 218 9.80 9.64 -9.03
CA PHE A 218 9.82 10.70 -8.01
C PHE A 218 11.15 11.44 -7.92
N HIS A 219 12.10 11.22 -8.84
CA HIS A 219 13.40 11.89 -8.84
C HIS A 219 14.09 11.84 -7.47
N VAL A 220 14.18 10.64 -6.90
CA VAL A 220 14.62 10.41 -5.51
C VAL A 220 16.14 10.64 -5.38
N ASP A 221 16.56 11.45 -4.39
CA ASP A 221 17.96 11.65 -4.03
C ASP A 221 18.47 10.61 -3.03
N GLY A 222 17.57 10.11 -2.16
CA GLY A 222 17.93 9.13 -1.13
C GLY A 222 16.77 8.25 -0.72
N VAL A 223 17.08 7.04 -0.22
CA VAL A 223 16.09 6.05 0.24
C VAL A 223 16.31 5.78 1.73
N VAL A 224 15.23 5.84 2.50
CA VAL A 224 15.18 5.44 3.91
C VAL A 224 14.36 4.16 4.03
N ASP A 225 15.01 3.07 4.43
CA ASP A 225 14.35 1.79 4.71
C ASP A 225 13.93 1.74 6.19
N LEU A 226 12.64 1.92 6.43
CA LEU A 226 12.05 1.95 7.76
C LEU A 226 11.60 0.55 8.16
N VAL A 227 12.33 -0.08 9.06
CA VAL A 227 12.03 -1.41 9.56
C VAL A 227 11.57 -1.33 11.02
N LEU A 228 10.38 -1.86 11.31
CA LEU A 228 9.91 -1.97 12.69
C LEU A 228 10.69 -3.06 13.45
N GLN A 229 10.90 -2.84 14.74
CA GLN A 229 11.50 -3.85 15.60
C GLN A 229 10.75 -5.19 15.48
N ALA A 230 11.50 -6.29 15.39
CA ALA A 230 10.98 -7.66 15.21
C ALA A 230 10.25 -7.94 13.87
N CYS A 231 10.30 -7.02 12.89
CA CYS A 231 9.86 -7.32 11.54
C CYS A 231 11.00 -7.99 10.76
N HIS A 232 11.19 -9.30 10.97
CA HIS A 232 12.34 -10.04 10.41
C HIS A 232 12.34 -10.07 8.89
N THR A 233 11.18 -10.20 8.25
CA THR A 233 11.07 -10.27 6.80
C THR A 233 11.58 -8.98 6.14
N TYR A 234 11.13 -7.80 6.57
CA TYR A 234 11.66 -6.53 6.06
C TYR A 234 13.13 -6.34 6.41
N ASN A 235 13.54 -6.71 7.63
CA ASN A 235 14.93 -6.55 8.07
C ASN A 235 15.90 -7.36 7.19
N VAL A 236 15.57 -8.59 6.83
CA VAL A 236 16.39 -9.41 5.94
C VAL A 236 16.36 -8.85 4.50
N GLU A 237 15.20 -8.44 4.02
CA GLU A 237 15.03 -7.91 2.67
C GLU A 237 15.72 -6.54 2.46
N THR A 238 16.05 -5.80 3.52
CA THR A 238 16.87 -4.58 3.48
C THR A 238 18.15 -4.77 2.66
N SER A 239 18.72 -5.98 2.64
CA SER A 239 19.91 -6.27 1.84
C SER A 239 19.68 -6.12 0.34
N LEU A 240 18.49 -6.48 -0.15
CA LEU A 240 18.09 -6.34 -1.55
C LEU A 240 17.83 -4.86 -1.89
N VAL A 241 17.11 -4.15 -1.01
CA VAL A 241 16.86 -2.71 -1.15
C VAL A 241 18.18 -1.95 -1.25
N ARG A 242 19.11 -2.22 -0.33
CA ARG A 242 20.43 -1.58 -0.34
C ARG A 242 21.21 -1.84 -1.62
N ARG A 243 21.16 -3.07 -2.15
CA ARG A 243 21.82 -3.43 -3.40
C ARG A 243 21.23 -2.64 -4.57
N LEU A 244 19.90 -2.65 -4.74
CA LEU A 244 19.20 -1.92 -5.78
C LEU A 244 19.53 -0.42 -5.74
N VAL A 245 19.43 0.20 -4.58
CA VAL A 245 19.72 1.64 -4.43
C VAL A 245 21.16 1.97 -4.76
N LYS A 246 22.11 1.11 -4.33
CA LYS A 246 23.54 1.30 -4.63
C LYS A 246 23.84 1.14 -6.13
N GLU A 247 23.23 0.19 -6.81
CA GLU A 247 23.38 0.00 -8.26
C GLU A 247 22.83 1.21 -9.04
N LYS A 248 21.77 1.82 -8.55
CA LYS A 248 21.06 2.91 -9.22
C LYS A 248 21.64 4.31 -8.94
N LYS A 249 22.20 4.52 -7.77
CA LYS A 249 22.66 5.85 -7.29
C LYS A 249 24.16 5.95 -7.01
N GLY A 250 24.90 4.85 -7.13
CA GLY A 250 26.35 4.80 -6.94
C GLY A 250 26.73 4.49 -5.50
#